data_01b6183a3b4c8669b432a956b3a2c9f7
#
_entry.id   01b6183a3b4c8669b432a956b3a2c9f7
#
_cell.length_a   1.000
_cell.length_b   1.000
_cell.length_c   1.000
_cell.angle_alpha   90.00
_cell.angle_beta   90.00
_cell.angle_gamma   90.00
#
_symmetry.space_group_name_H-M   'P 1'
#
loop_
_entity.id
_entity.type
_entity.pdbx_description
1 polymer ?
#
loop_
_entity_poly.entity_id
_entity_poly.type
_entity_poly.pdbx_seq_one_letter_code
_entity_poly.pdbx_strand_id
1 'polypeptide(L)'
;LPIKEFVGLGISPEHGNPNAIVELVEELGVKRLLIRVPTWQVEQLDPYLQFAELFQHHRILINVLQDRQHVAEPERWLNTTSRIINSFSALTNEFQLGNAINRSKWGCQNTQDYLNLLDCNVELKRQYPQIQFAGSSVIDFEPLSTLRTLFNFHQYQLDACSALLYVNRRGSPYSKQFGLFDLEKKIRILAALVSLSNRCDHKLWITEVNWPLLNTKPYTPNSGHPRSTVDEDTQAQYLTEYFEIAQQTGLVDRVYWWQLINPGYGLVDHRGDELRKMPSFYAFKRLLEPSHS
;
A
#
# COMPACT_ATOMS: atom_id res chain seq x y z
N LEU A 1 -5.61 16.79 -7.06
CA LEU A 1 -6.73 16.07 -6.45
C LEU A 1 -7.05 16.68 -5.08
N PRO A 2 -8.32 16.69 -4.65
CA PRO A 2 -8.65 17.07 -3.29
C PRO A 2 -7.94 16.16 -2.29
N ILE A 3 -7.48 16.70 -1.16
CA ILE A 3 -6.66 15.98 -0.18
C ILE A 3 -7.34 14.68 0.32
N LYS A 4 -8.65 14.69 0.52
CA LYS A 4 -9.43 13.52 0.94
C LYS A 4 -9.52 12.40 -0.11
N GLU A 5 -9.24 12.71 -1.36
CA GLU A 5 -9.15 11.73 -2.45
C GLU A 5 -7.72 11.23 -2.65
N PHE A 6 -6.74 11.97 -2.13
CA PHE A 6 -5.31 11.68 -2.24
C PHE A 6 -4.79 10.83 -1.09
N VAL A 7 -5.26 11.09 0.14
CA VAL A 7 -4.78 10.43 1.37
C VAL A 7 -5.55 9.14 1.63
N GLY A 8 -4.84 8.05 1.82
CA GLY A 8 -5.37 6.74 2.18
C GLY A 8 -4.68 6.15 3.41
N LEU A 9 -5.30 5.14 3.99
CA LEU A 9 -4.86 4.48 5.22
C LEU A 9 -5.00 2.96 5.11
N GLY A 10 -3.95 2.24 5.46
CA GLY A 10 -4.01 0.79 5.66
C GLY A 10 -4.68 0.44 6.98
N ILE A 11 -5.62 -0.49 6.94
CA ILE A 11 -6.30 -1.05 8.12
C ILE A 11 -6.27 -2.58 8.07
N SER A 12 -6.37 -3.22 9.24
CA SER A 12 -6.30 -4.68 9.34
C SER A 12 -7.26 -5.18 10.42
N PRO A 13 -7.95 -6.31 10.19
CA PRO A 13 -8.77 -6.96 11.21
C PRO A 13 -7.95 -7.59 12.34
N GLU A 14 -6.65 -7.75 12.15
CA GLU A 14 -5.76 -8.48 13.05
C GLU A 14 -5.39 -7.69 14.32
N HIS A 15 -5.62 -6.38 14.33
CA HIS A 15 -5.20 -5.50 15.42
C HIS A 15 -6.37 -4.65 15.91
N GLY A 16 -6.73 -4.84 17.18
CA GLY A 16 -7.75 -4.07 17.85
C GLY A 16 -9.18 -4.61 17.67
N ASN A 17 -10.10 -4.01 18.41
CA ASN A 17 -11.53 -4.26 18.27
C ASN A 17 -12.04 -3.61 16.98
N PRO A 18 -12.79 -4.30 16.11
CA PRO A 18 -13.33 -3.72 14.88
C PRO A 18 -14.10 -2.41 15.09
N ASN A 19 -14.90 -2.30 16.16
CA ASN A 19 -15.65 -1.07 16.45
C ASN A 19 -14.72 0.10 16.80
N ALA A 20 -13.64 -0.15 17.55
CA ALA A 20 -12.65 0.89 17.85
C ALA A 20 -11.90 1.32 16.58
N ILE A 21 -11.68 0.41 15.63
CA ILE A 21 -11.08 0.77 14.33
C ILE A 21 -12.02 1.67 13.54
N VAL A 22 -13.34 1.39 13.53
CA VAL A 22 -14.35 2.25 12.90
C VAL A 22 -14.32 3.64 13.50
N GLU A 23 -14.36 3.76 14.83
CA GLU A 23 -14.31 5.05 15.54
C GLU A 23 -13.04 5.86 15.18
N LEU A 24 -11.88 5.21 15.13
CA LEU A 24 -10.62 5.86 14.75
C LEU A 24 -10.62 6.34 13.29
N VAL A 25 -11.16 5.54 12.37
CA VAL A 25 -11.27 5.89 10.94
C VAL A 25 -12.23 7.07 10.75
N GLU A 26 -13.37 7.06 11.45
CA GLU A 26 -14.34 8.17 11.44
C GLU A 26 -13.74 9.46 12.02
N GLU A 27 -13.01 9.35 13.14
CA GLU A 27 -12.33 10.49 13.75
C GLU A 27 -11.28 11.10 12.83
N LEU A 28 -10.55 10.29 12.08
CA LEU A 28 -9.59 10.75 11.08
C LEU A 28 -10.29 11.40 9.88
N GLY A 29 -11.50 10.99 9.54
CA GLY A 29 -12.23 11.47 8.37
C GLY A 29 -11.60 11.01 7.04
N VAL A 30 -10.81 9.94 7.06
CA VAL A 30 -10.20 9.36 5.87
C VAL A 30 -11.25 8.64 5.03
N LYS A 31 -11.19 8.78 3.70
CA LYS A 31 -12.15 8.18 2.78
C LYS A 31 -11.63 6.94 2.06
N ARG A 32 -10.32 6.79 1.94
CA ARG A 32 -9.67 5.70 1.23
C ARG A 32 -8.99 4.76 2.20
N LEU A 33 -9.33 3.49 2.10
CA LEU A 33 -8.80 2.45 2.96
C LEU A 33 -8.12 1.37 2.11
N LEU A 34 -7.05 0.79 2.63
CA LEU A 34 -6.39 -0.37 2.06
C LEU A 34 -6.48 -1.53 3.04
N ILE A 35 -6.99 -2.67 2.58
CA ILE A 35 -7.08 -3.91 3.36
C ILE A 35 -6.26 -4.98 2.64
N ARG A 36 -5.35 -5.63 3.34
CA ARG A 36 -4.59 -6.77 2.84
C ARG A 36 -5.36 -8.05 3.02
N VAL A 37 -5.44 -8.84 1.96
CA VAL A 37 -6.06 -10.17 1.97
C VAL A 37 -5.01 -11.20 1.54
N PRO A 38 -4.50 -12.01 2.46
CA PRO A 38 -3.49 -13.01 2.15
C PRO A 38 -4.09 -14.22 1.43
N THR A 39 -3.46 -14.65 0.33
CA THR A 39 -3.92 -15.80 -0.45
C THR A 39 -3.91 -17.11 0.34
N TRP A 40 -2.99 -17.25 1.30
CA TRP A 40 -2.92 -18.43 2.19
C TRP A 40 -4.04 -18.52 3.22
N GLN A 41 -4.90 -17.51 3.30
CA GLN A 41 -6.09 -17.50 4.15
C GLN A 41 -7.40 -17.51 3.34
N VAL A 42 -7.34 -17.89 2.08
CA VAL A 42 -8.51 -17.88 1.17
C VAL A 42 -9.68 -18.76 1.67
N GLU A 43 -9.41 -19.78 2.45
CA GLU A 43 -10.45 -20.61 3.08
C GLU A 43 -11.13 -19.93 4.28
N GLN A 44 -10.58 -18.82 4.75
CA GLN A 44 -11.04 -18.03 5.91
C GLN A 44 -11.24 -16.57 5.53
N LEU A 45 -11.96 -16.30 4.43
CA LEU A 45 -12.21 -14.93 3.96
C LEU A 45 -13.27 -14.20 4.80
N ASP A 46 -14.17 -14.91 5.47
CA ASP A 46 -15.28 -14.31 6.21
C ASP A 46 -14.86 -13.22 7.19
N PRO A 47 -13.82 -13.39 8.03
CA PRO A 47 -13.36 -12.33 8.92
C PRO A 47 -12.92 -11.06 8.19
N TYR A 48 -12.26 -11.21 7.03
CA TYR A 48 -11.84 -10.06 6.21
C TYR A 48 -13.04 -9.38 5.54
N LEU A 49 -14.01 -10.16 5.07
CA LEU A 49 -15.22 -9.66 4.45
C LEU A 49 -16.07 -8.89 5.46
N GLN A 50 -16.38 -9.49 6.62
CA GLN A 50 -17.12 -8.85 7.71
C GLN A 50 -16.44 -7.56 8.17
N PHE A 51 -15.11 -7.56 8.25
CA PHE A 51 -14.35 -6.37 8.57
C PHE A 51 -14.50 -5.28 7.50
N ALA A 52 -14.39 -5.63 6.22
CA ALA A 52 -14.55 -4.69 5.12
C ALA A 52 -15.97 -4.11 5.02
N GLU A 53 -17.00 -4.89 5.36
CA GLU A 53 -18.40 -4.46 5.39
C GLU A 53 -18.65 -3.31 6.37
N LEU A 54 -17.87 -3.20 7.45
CA LEU A 54 -17.94 -2.07 8.39
C LEU A 54 -17.59 -0.73 7.71
N PHE A 55 -16.87 -0.78 6.60
CA PHE A 55 -16.37 0.38 5.85
C PHE A 55 -17.03 0.54 4.47
N GLN A 56 -18.25 0.03 4.27
CA GLN A 56 -18.97 0.05 2.98
C GLN A 56 -19.16 1.45 2.37
N HIS A 57 -19.05 2.52 3.17
CA HIS A 57 -19.13 3.90 2.71
C HIS A 57 -17.76 4.52 2.35
N HIS A 58 -16.69 3.73 2.50
CA HIS A 58 -15.33 4.13 2.15
C HIS A 58 -14.94 3.55 0.77
N ARG A 59 -13.92 4.10 0.17
CA ARG A 59 -13.29 3.53 -1.03
C ARG A 59 -12.21 2.56 -0.59
N ILE A 60 -12.48 1.29 -0.77
CA ILE A 60 -11.60 0.21 -0.31
C ILE A 60 -10.74 -0.28 -1.48
N LEU A 61 -9.43 -0.34 -1.27
CA LEU A 61 -8.48 -1.07 -2.11
C LEU A 61 -8.14 -2.38 -1.42
N ILE A 62 -8.45 -3.50 -2.06
CA ILE A 62 -8.03 -4.83 -1.58
C ILE A 62 -6.66 -5.14 -2.16
N ASN A 63 -5.66 -5.32 -1.29
CA ASN A 63 -4.34 -5.79 -1.69
C ASN A 63 -4.24 -7.30 -1.50
N VAL A 64 -4.21 -8.03 -2.62
CA VAL A 64 -4.07 -9.49 -2.66
C VAL A 64 -2.61 -9.84 -2.49
N LEU A 65 -2.25 -10.45 -1.35
CA LEU A 65 -0.88 -10.83 -1.04
C LEU A 65 -0.57 -12.20 -1.63
N GLN A 66 0.52 -12.28 -2.41
CA GLN A 66 1.05 -13.55 -2.89
C GLN A 66 1.93 -14.23 -1.85
N ASP A 67 2.09 -15.52 -1.99
CA ASP A 67 3.06 -16.35 -1.30
C ASP A 67 3.81 -17.25 -2.28
N ARG A 68 4.76 -18.03 -1.77
CA ARG A 68 5.59 -18.91 -2.59
C ARG A 68 4.81 -19.98 -3.33
N GLN A 69 3.72 -20.50 -2.73
CA GLN A 69 2.92 -21.55 -3.36
C GLN A 69 2.13 -21.00 -4.54
N HIS A 70 1.49 -19.84 -4.37
CA HIS A 70 0.75 -19.19 -5.43
C HIS A 70 1.65 -18.67 -6.56
N VAL A 71 2.88 -18.25 -6.23
CA VAL A 71 3.88 -17.87 -7.24
C VAL A 71 4.32 -19.09 -8.06
N ALA A 72 4.50 -20.25 -7.43
CA ALA A 72 4.89 -21.48 -8.11
C ALA A 72 3.76 -22.10 -8.96
N GLU A 73 2.51 -21.79 -8.67
CA GLU A 73 1.32 -22.36 -9.28
C GLU A 73 0.38 -21.25 -9.81
N PRO A 74 0.60 -20.69 -11.01
CA PRO A 74 -0.22 -19.59 -11.54
C PRO A 74 -1.72 -19.88 -11.63
N GLU A 75 -2.12 -21.12 -11.89
CA GLU A 75 -3.53 -21.51 -11.88
C GLU A 75 -4.15 -21.40 -10.48
N ARG A 76 -3.39 -21.77 -9.45
CA ARG A 76 -3.81 -21.58 -8.06
C ARG A 76 -3.96 -20.11 -7.72
N TRP A 77 -3.03 -19.28 -8.15
CA TRP A 77 -3.12 -17.83 -8.03
C TRP A 77 -4.40 -17.29 -8.70
N LEU A 78 -4.67 -17.68 -9.93
CA LEU A 78 -5.88 -17.28 -10.67
C LEU A 78 -7.15 -17.65 -9.89
N ASN A 79 -7.25 -18.91 -9.47
CA ASN A 79 -8.44 -19.43 -8.77
C ASN A 79 -8.63 -18.70 -7.41
N THR A 80 -7.56 -18.53 -6.65
CA THR A 80 -7.60 -17.84 -5.35
C THR A 80 -7.96 -16.36 -5.52
N THR A 81 -7.35 -15.68 -6.48
CA THR A 81 -7.62 -14.25 -6.75
C THR A 81 -9.05 -14.06 -7.26
N SER A 82 -9.55 -14.93 -8.15
CA SER A 82 -10.95 -14.92 -8.58
C SER A 82 -11.91 -15.07 -7.41
N ARG A 83 -11.62 -15.96 -6.48
CA ARG A 83 -12.45 -16.14 -5.27
C ARG A 83 -12.45 -14.90 -4.38
N ILE A 84 -11.29 -14.28 -4.16
CA ILE A 84 -11.17 -13.03 -3.40
C ILE A 84 -11.97 -11.93 -4.10
N ILE A 85 -11.78 -11.72 -5.41
CA ILE A 85 -12.52 -10.70 -6.17
C ILE A 85 -14.02 -10.93 -6.04
N ASN A 86 -14.48 -12.15 -6.23
CA ASN A 86 -15.90 -12.49 -6.14
C ASN A 86 -16.49 -12.15 -4.76
N SER A 87 -15.76 -12.45 -3.68
CA SER A 87 -16.21 -12.17 -2.31
C SER A 87 -16.30 -10.67 -2.01
N PHE A 88 -15.38 -9.85 -2.54
CA PHE A 88 -15.31 -8.43 -2.23
C PHE A 88 -15.92 -7.50 -3.29
N SER A 89 -16.37 -8.01 -4.44
CA SER A 89 -16.84 -7.21 -5.57
C SER A 89 -18.11 -6.39 -5.28
N ALA A 90 -18.90 -6.76 -4.27
CA ALA A 90 -20.03 -5.96 -3.79
C ALA A 90 -19.61 -4.71 -3.01
N LEU A 91 -18.39 -4.69 -2.45
CA LEU A 91 -17.87 -3.62 -1.61
C LEU A 91 -16.88 -2.72 -2.36
N THR A 92 -16.14 -3.27 -3.31
CA THR A 92 -15.12 -2.53 -4.05
C THR A 92 -14.90 -3.09 -5.45
N ASN A 93 -14.41 -2.22 -6.32
CA ASN A 93 -13.91 -2.59 -7.65
C ASN A 93 -12.39 -2.38 -7.79
N GLU A 94 -11.66 -2.08 -6.71
CA GLU A 94 -10.22 -1.81 -6.74
C GLU A 94 -9.42 -2.94 -6.07
N PHE A 95 -8.53 -3.59 -6.83
CA PHE A 95 -7.68 -4.68 -6.34
C PHE A 95 -6.22 -4.45 -6.74
N GLN A 96 -5.32 -4.52 -5.76
CA GLN A 96 -3.89 -4.56 -6.01
C GLN A 96 -3.41 -6.00 -6.05
N LEU A 97 -2.71 -6.35 -7.12
CA LEU A 97 -2.16 -7.70 -7.33
C LEU A 97 -0.71 -7.75 -6.87
N GLY A 98 -0.49 -8.45 -5.79
CA GLY A 98 0.83 -8.64 -5.21
C GLY A 98 1.29 -7.53 -4.26
N ASN A 99 2.41 -7.81 -3.58
CA ASN A 99 3.02 -6.93 -2.59
C ASN A 99 4.52 -7.19 -2.52
N ALA A 100 5.35 -6.13 -2.57
CA ALA A 100 6.80 -6.20 -2.44
C ALA A 100 7.44 -7.33 -3.30
N ILE A 101 7.08 -7.39 -4.57
CA ILE A 101 7.40 -8.48 -5.50
C ILE A 101 8.91 -8.67 -5.73
N ASN A 102 9.69 -7.66 -5.44
CA ASN A 102 11.15 -7.68 -5.49
C ASN A 102 11.80 -8.10 -4.14
N ARG A 103 11.03 -8.75 -3.27
CA ARG A 103 11.52 -9.35 -2.01
C ARG A 103 11.11 -10.82 -1.95
N SER A 104 12.09 -11.72 -1.96
CA SER A 104 11.90 -13.18 -2.01
C SER A 104 11.05 -13.75 -0.86
N LYS A 105 11.01 -13.08 0.28
CA LYS A 105 10.13 -13.45 1.40
C LYS A 105 8.64 -13.47 1.02
N TRP A 106 8.25 -12.74 -0.03
CA TRP A 106 6.89 -12.69 -0.58
C TRP A 106 6.65 -13.67 -1.73
N GLY A 107 7.60 -14.59 -1.96
CA GLY A 107 7.46 -15.69 -2.89
C GLY A 107 8.15 -15.53 -4.23
N CYS A 108 8.17 -14.32 -4.81
CA CYS A 108 8.86 -14.07 -6.08
C CYS A 108 10.37 -14.07 -5.89
N GLN A 109 11.09 -14.88 -6.66
CA GLN A 109 12.55 -14.91 -6.66
C GLN A 109 13.13 -13.90 -7.66
N ASN A 110 12.37 -13.56 -8.69
CA ASN A 110 12.71 -12.60 -9.73
C ASN A 110 11.44 -11.95 -10.28
N THR A 111 11.61 -10.97 -11.16
CA THR A 111 10.48 -10.25 -11.77
C THR A 111 9.62 -11.16 -12.66
N GLN A 112 10.21 -12.16 -13.32
CA GLN A 112 9.47 -13.08 -14.20
C GLN A 112 8.40 -13.87 -13.43
N ASP A 113 8.69 -14.26 -12.19
CA ASP A 113 7.72 -14.94 -11.34
C ASP A 113 6.45 -14.09 -11.16
N TYR A 114 6.63 -12.79 -10.95
CA TYR A 114 5.50 -11.86 -10.83
C TYR A 114 4.80 -11.62 -12.17
N LEU A 115 5.53 -11.53 -13.27
CA LEU A 115 4.94 -11.39 -14.61
C LEU A 115 4.02 -12.56 -14.94
N ASN A 116 4.40 -13.77 -14.55
CA ASN A 116 3.56 -14.97 -14.71
C ASN A 116 2.25 -14.86 -13.91
N LEU A 117 2.28 -14.23 -12.72
CA LEU A 117 1.05 -13.95 -11.98
C LEU A 117 0.19 -12.90 -12.68
N LEU A 118 0.80 -11.87 -13.25
CA LEU A 118 0.09 -10.83 -13.99
C LEU A 118 -0.51 -11.33 -15.31
N ASP A 119 0.03 -12.37 -15.94
CA ASP A 119 -0.61 -12.98 -17.12
C ASP A 119 -2.01 -13.50 -16.80
N CYS A 120 -2.24 -13.97 -15.59
CA CYS A 120 -3.57 -14.36 -15.12
C CYS A 120 -4.55 -13.18 -15.11
N ASN A 121 -4.05 -11.95 -15.06
CA ASN A 121 -4.88 -10.74 -15.08
C ASN A 121 -5.69 -10.59 -16.36
N VAL A 122 -5.23 -11.12 -17.49
CA VAL A 122 -5.96 -11.13 -18.74
C VAL A 122 -7.29 -11.86 -18.56
N GLU A 123 -7.27 -13.03 -17.94
CA GLU A 123 -8.48 -13.82 -17.66
C GLU A 123 -9.34 -13.14 -16.59
N LEU A 124 -8.73 -12.58 -15.53
CA LEU A 124 -9.46 -11.84 -14.49
C LEU A 124 -10.18 -10.62 -15.07
N LYS A 125 -9.54 -9.85 -15.95
CA LYS A 125 -10.19 -8.71 -16.65
C LYS A 125 -11.34 -9.15 -17.53
N ARG A 126 -11.23 -10.31 -18.18
CA ARG A 126 -12.31 -10.88 -19.00
C ARG A 126 -13.50 -11.29 -18.14
N GLN A 127 -13.26 -11.90 -16.99
CA GLN A 127 -14.31 -12.34 -16.05
C GLN A 127 -14.94 -11.16 -15.30
N TYR A 128 -14.15 -10.15 -14.96
CA TYR A 128 -14.54 -9.00 -14.14
C TYR A 128 -14.17 -7.68 -14.81
N PRO A 129 -14.82 -7.30 -15.92
CA PRO A 129 -14.44 -6.11 -16.72
C PRO A 129 -14.55 -4.79 -15.96
N GLN A 130 -15.38 -4.72 -14.91
CA GLN A 130 -15.56 -3.54 -14.05
C GLN A 130 -14.46 -3.36 -13.00
N ILE A 131 -13.65 -4.40 -12.74
CA ILE A 131 -12.60 -4.35 -11.71
C ILE A 131 -11.39 -3.57 -12.23
N GLN A 132 -10.86 -2.74 -11.37
CA GLN A 132 -9.61 -2.02 -11.57
C GLN A 132 -8.45 -2.74 -10.88
N PHE A 133 -7.40 -3.03 -11.63
CA PHE A 133 -6.22 -3.72 -11.12
C PHE A 133 -5.04 -2.77 -11.01
N ALA A 134 -4.50 -2.66 -9.79
CA ALA A 134 -3.21 -2.04 -9.54
C ALA A 134 -2.11 -3.11 -9.47
N GLY A 135 -0.93 -2.80 -9.98
CA GLY A 135 0.20 -3.73 -9.97
C GLY A 135 1.53 -3.02 -10.18
N SER A 136 2.55 -3.76 -10.44
CA SER A 136 3.96 -3.52 -10.23
C SER A 136 4.36 -3.85 -8.79
N SER A 137 3.78 -3.20 -7.78
CA SER A 137 3.93 -3.55 -6.35
C SER A 137 5.39 -3.70 -5.89
N VAL A 138 6.28 -2.92 -6.50
CA VAL A 138 7.71 -2.89 -6.17
C VAL A 138 7.91 -2.08 -4.90
N ILE A 139 8.67 -2.64 -3.94
CA ILE A 139 9.03 -1.95 -2.71
C ILE A 139 10.38 -1.24 -2.84
N ASP A 140 10.53 -0.13 -2.14
CA ASP A 140 11.64 0.80 -2.22
C ASP A 140 11.81 1.41 -3.64
N PHE A 141 12.82 2.21 -3.84
CA PHE A 141 13.11 2.77 -5.15
C PHE A 141 14.07 1.85 -5.92
N GLU A 142 13.49 0.92 -6.65
CA GLU A 142 14.17 0.00 -7.55
C GLU A 142 13.60 0.15 -8.97
N PRO A 143 13.99 1.21 -9.71
CA PRO A 143 13.37 1.56 -10.99
C PRO A 143 13.54 0.48 -12.06
N LEU A 144 14.58 -0.35 -12.00
CA LEU A 144 14.75 -1.48 -12.94
C LEU A 144 13.69 -2.57 -12.71
N SER A 145 13.32 -2.84 -11.47
CA SER A 145 12.23 -3.79 -11.16
C SER A 145 10.90 -3.25 -11.67
N THR A 146 10.61 -1.98 -11.43
CA THR A 146 9.41 -1.30 -11.96
C THR A 146 9.40 -1.30 -13.49
N LEU A 147 10.53 -0.97 -14.13
CA LEU A 147 10.67 -0.96 -15.58
C LEU A 147 10.34 -2.34 -16.17
N ARG A 148 10.82 -3.43 -15.59
CA ARG A 148 10.53 -4.79 -16.05
C ARG A 148 9.06 -5.16 -15.93
N THR A 149 8.33 -4.63 -14.95
CA THR A 149 6.88 -4.85 -14.82
C THR A 149 6.06 -3.98 -15.77
N LEU A 150 6.60 -2.91 -16.32
CA LEU A 150 5.89 -1.99 -17.21
C LEU A 150 6.28 -2.13 -18.68
N PHE A 151 7.49 -2.67 -18.98
CA PHE A 151 8.02 -2.83 -20.33
C PHE A 151 8.44 -4.28 -20.55
N ASN A 152 7.53 -5.07 -21.11
CA ASN A 152 7.73 -6.48 -21.38
C ASN A 152 6.79 -6.94 -22.51
N PHE A 153 6.86 -8.21 -22.89
CA PHE A 153 6.08 -8.80 -23.97
C PHE A 153 4.78 -9.50 -23.51
N HIS A 154 4.51 -9.52 -22.20
CA HIS A 154 3.26 -10.05 -21.64
C HIS A 154 2.07 -9.20 -22.04
N GLN A 155 0.84 -9.75 -21.97
CA GLN A 155 -0.35 -9.11 -22.53
C GLN A 155 -1.30 -8.50 -21.49
N TYR A 156 -0.94 -8.52 -20.20
CA TYR A 156 -1.76 -7.92 -19.16
C TYR A 156 -1.88 -6.39 -19.29
N GLN A 157 -2.93 -5.86 -18.68
CA GLN A 157 -3.16 -4.42 -18.54
C GLN A 157 -3.49 -4.10 -17.10
N LEU A 158 -2.85 -3.08 -16.56
CA LEU A 158 -3.09 -2.52 -15.23
C LEU A 158 -3.81 -1.17 -15.35
N ASP A 159 -4.76 -0.92 -14.47
CA ASP A 159 -5.45 0.37 -14.38
C ASP A 159 -4.64 1.40 -13.57
N ALA A 160 -3.67 0.94 -12.76
CA ALA A 160 -2.72 1.79 -12.05
C ALA A 160 -1.41 1.05 -11.78
N CYS A 161 -0.31 1.78 -11.78
CA CYS A 161 0.96 1.31 -11.23
C CYS A 161 0.97 1.53 -9.73
N SER A 162 1.17 0.48 -8.94
CA SER A 162 1.35 0.55 -7.49
C SER A 162 2.84 0.50 -7.13
N ALA A 163 3.23 1.34 -6.17
CA ALA A 163 4.58 1.39 -5.61
C ALA A 163 4.51 1.44 -4.09
N LEU A 164 5.39 0.67 -3.43
CA LEU A 164 5.62 0.75 -2.00
C LEU A 164 6.87 1.63 -1.81
N LEU A 165 6.68 2.96 -1.97
CA LEU A 165 7.77 3.90 -2.16
C LEU A 165 8.28 4.48 -0.84
N TYR A 166 9.40 3.96 -0.39
CA TYR A 166 10.07 4.43 0.80
C TYR A 166 11.22 5.39 0.48
N VAL A 167 11.55 6.22 1.46
CA VAL A 167 12.72 7.09 1.38
C VAL A 167 14.01 6.31 1.63
N ASN A 168 15.15 6.91 1.25
CA ASN A 168 16.44 6.27 1.44
C ASN A 168 16.70 5.97 2.92
N ARG A 169 16.92 4.69 3.25
CA ARG A 169 17.26 4.21 4.60
C ARG A 169 16.31 4.65 5.70
N ARG A 170 15.05 4.93 5.36
CA ARG A 170 14.06 5.48 6.29
C ARG A 170 14.48 6.81 6.96
N GLY A 171 15.33 7.58 6.27
CA GLY A 171 15.67 8.95 6.67
C GLY A 171 14.53 9.94 6.39
N SER A 172 14.83 11.23 6.41
CA SER A 172 13.83 12.23 6.05
C SER A 172 13.35 12.10 4.60
N PRO A 173 12.15 12.61 4.24
CA PRO A 173 11.67 12.64 2.86
C PRO A 173 12.63 13.32 1.87
N TYR A 174 13.51 14.17 2.36
CA TYR A 174 14.55 14.85 1.57
C TYR A 174 15.84 14.03 1.42
N SER A 175 15.94 12.87 2.06
CA SER A 175 17.13 12.00 1.97
C SER A 175 17.34 11.50 0.54
N LYS A 176 18.58 11.63 0.05
CA LYS A 176 18.95 11.31 -1.32
C LYS A 176 19.57 9.92 -1.44
N GLN A 177 18.92 9.02 -2.16
CA GLN A 177 19.49 7.74 -2.55
C GLN A 177 20.55 7.96 -3.64
N PHE A 178 21.74 7.39 -3.46
CA PHE A 178 22.90 7.60 -4.32
C PHE A 178 23.28 9.08 -4.51
N GLY A 179 22.98 9.93 -3.51
CA GLY A 179 23.26 11.36 -3.56
C GLY A 179 22.39 12.18 -4.54
N LEU A 180 21.49 11.54 -5.30
CA LEU A 180 20.73 12.15 -6.38
C LEU A 180 19.21 12.08 -6.20
N PHE A 181 18.67 10.94 -5.74
CA PHE A 181 17.25 10.65 -5.78
C PHE A 181 16.57 10.86 -4.42
N ASP A 182 16.06 12.06 -4.19
CA ASP A 182 15.10 12.37 -3.14
C ASP A 182 13.70 11.87 -3.51
N LEU A 183 12.71 12.04 -2.64
CA LEU A 183 11.35 11.56 -2.86
C LEU A 183 10.73 12.14 -4.13
N GLU A 184 10.88 13.45 -4.36
CA GLU A 184 10.32 14.11 -5.55
C GLU A 184 10.87 13.51 -6.84
N LYS A 185 12.19 13.34 -6.94
CA LYS A 185 12.83 12.75 -8.13
C LYS A 185 12.46 11.29 -8.34
N LYS A 186 12.32 10.52 -7.25
CA LYS A 186 11.83 9.14 -7.32
C LYS A 186 10.43 9.09 -7.92
N ILE A 187 9.51 9.95 -7.46
CA ILE A 187 8.14 10.05 -7.98
C ILE A 187 8.18 10.44 -9.46
N ARG A 188 8.97 11.44 -9.85
CA ARG A 188 9.08 11.88 -11.26
C ARG A 188 9.57 10.77 -12.18
N ILE A 189 10.53 9.96 -11.74
CA ILE A 189 11.03 8.81 -12.53
C ILE A 189 9.96 7.74 -12.66
N LEU A 190 9.30 7.36 -11.56
CA LEU A 190 8.23 6.37 -11.61
C LEU A 190 7.06 6.83 -12.48
N ALA A 191 6.64 8.08 -12.36
CA ALA A 191 5.58 8.66 -13.18
C ALA A 191 5.96 8.70 -14.66
N ALA A 192 7.21 9.00 -14.99
CA ALA A 192 7.70 8.92 -16.37
C ALA A 192 7.65 7.50 -16.93
N LEU A 193 8.07 6.50 -16.16
CA LEU A 193 7.94 5.08 -16.57
C LEU A 193 6.47 4.69 -16.80
N VAL A 194 5.57 5.11 -15.91
CA VAL A 194 4.13 4.85 -16.04
C VAL A 194 3.56 5.53 -17.28
N SER A 195 3.91 6.79 -17.55
CA SER A 195 3.42 7.54 -18.70
C SER A 195 3.90 7.01 -20.05
N LEU A 196 5.04 6.33 -20.08
CA LEU A 196 5.61 5.73 -21.30
C LEU A 196 5.17 4.28 -21.51
N SER A 197 4.54 3.65 -20.52
CA SER A 197 4.14 2.26 -20.58
C SER A 197 2.81 2.06 -21.27
N ASN A 198 2.73 1.03 -22.10
CA ASN A 198 1.47 0.56 -22.68
C ASN A 198 0.80 -0.54 -21.82
N ARG A 199 1.38 -0.90 -20.66
CA ARG A 199 0.89 -1.94 -19.75
C ARG A 199 0.09 -1.39 -18.59
N CYS A 200 0.04 -0.07 -18.44
CA CYS A 200 -0.60 0.60 -17.33
C CYS A 200 -1.29 1.89 -17.81
N ASP A 201 -2.47 2.16 -17.30
CA ASP A 201 -3.05 3.49 -17.39
C ASP A 201 -2.13 4.48 -16.66
N HIS A 202 -2.13 5.74 -17.11
CA HIS A 202 -1.20 6.77 -16.61
C HIS A 202 -1.49 7.20 -15.17
N LYS A 203 -1.66 6.22 -14.25
CA LYS A 203 -1.93 6.42 -12.81
C LYS A 203 -0.83 5.81 -11.98
N LEU A 204 -0.32 6.58 -11.03
CA LEU A 204 0.67 6.14 -10.05
C LEU A 204 0.06 6.19 -8.65
N TRP A 205 -0.02 5.05 -7.97
CA TRP A 205 -0.47 4.93 -6.58
C TRP A 205 0.70 4.52 -5.70
N ILE A 206 0.93 5.26 -4.62
CA ILE A 206 1.84 4.83 -3.56
C ILE A 206 0.99 4.11 -2.51
N THR A 207 1.09 2.79 -2.46
CA THR A 207 0.20 1.94 -1.67
C THR A 207 0.79 1.51 -0.34
N GLU A 208 2.03 1.89 -0.07
CA GLU A 208 2.65 1.69 1.24
C GLU A 208 3.76 2.71 1.48
N VAL A 209 3.69 3.35 2.65
CA VAL A 209 4.77 4.13 3.25
C VAL A 209 4.59 4.17 4.77
N ASN A 210 5.69 4.12 5.51
CA ASN A 210 5.75 4.35 6.95
C ASN A 210 7.20 4.59 7.40
N TRP A 211 7.38 4.89 8.69
CA TRP A 211 8.69 4.89 9.36
C TRP A 211 8.63 4.03 10.62
N PRO A 212 9.60 3.12 10.79
CA PRO A 212 9.68 2.29 11.98
C PRO A 212 10.13 3.11 13.21
N LEU A 213 9.48 2.84 14.33
CA LEU A 213 9.73 3.52 15.61
C LEU A 213 10.81 2.82 16.43
N LEU A 214 11.53 3.61 17.21
CA LEU A 214 12.54 3.14 18.17
C LEU A 214 11.90 2.24 19.25
N ASN A 215 12.64 1.21 19.67
CA ASN A 215 12.29 0.37 20.83
C ASN A 215 10.92 -0.31 20.76
N THR A 216 10.49 -0.71 19.57
CA THR A 216 9.18 -1.32 19.33
C THR A 216 9.23 -2.81 18.92
N LYS A 217 10.33 -3.52 19.21
CA LYS A 217 10.33 -4.98 19.03
C LYS A 217 9.25 -5.64 19.90
N PRO A 218 8.61 -6.70 19.42
CA PRO A 218 8.80 -7.41 18.14
C PRO A 218 8.02 -6.82 16.94
N TYR A 219 7.34 -5.68 17.10
CA TYR A 219 6.45 -5.11 16.08
C TYR A 219 7.19 -4.55 14.87
N THR A 220 8.47 -4.21 15.02
CA THR A 220 9.36 -3.92 13.89
C THR A 220 10.70 -4.61 14.07
N PRO A 221 11.20 -5.35 13.06
CA PRO A 221 12.49 -6.02 13.12
C PRO A 221 13.65 -5.01 13.16
N ASN A 222 13.45 -3.78 12.68
CA ASN A 222 14.44 -2.72 12.63
C ASN A 222 14.53 -1.89 13.93
N SER A 223 13.65 -2.16 14.91
CA SER A 223 13.63 -1.43 16.17
C SER A 223 15.00 -1.44 16.88
N GLY A 224 15.42 -0.27 17.30
CA GLY A 224 16.74 -0.06 17.93
C GLY A 224 17.89 0.09 16.94
N HIS A 225 17.66 0.04 15.62
CA HIS A 225 18.70 0.34 14.64
C HIS A 225 18.73 1.85 14.34
N PRO A 226 19.79 2.60 14.76
CA PRO A 226 19.78 4.07 14.76
C PRO A 226 19.61 4.71 13.39
N ARG A 227 19.90 3.96 12.31
CA ARG A 227 19.87 4.48 10.93
C ARG A 227 18.56 4.25 10.20
N SER A 228 17.65 3.49 10.80
CA SER A 228 16.40 3.08 10.11
C SER A 228 15.16 3.19 10.98
N THR A 229 15.29 3.76 12.18
CA THR A 229 14.19 4.00 13.12
C THR A 229 14.21 5.45 13.59
N VAL A 230 13.05 5.98 13.92
CA VAL A 230 12.85 7.36 14.38
C VAL A 230 12.02 7.37 15.65
N ASP A 231 12.00 8.50 16.37
CA ASP A 231 11.05 8.73 17.45
C ASP A 231 9.65 9.09 16.88
N GLU A 232 8.65 9.13 17.74
CA GLU A 232 7.25 9.37 17.35
C GLU A 232 7.02 10.77 16.74
N ASP A 233 7.71 11.79 17.26
CA ASP A 233 7.58 13.16 16.75
C ASP A 233 8.20 13.30 15.36
N THR A 234 9.37 12.72 15.17
CA THR A 234 10.04 12.65 13.87
C THR A 234 9.18 11.86 12.85
N GLN A 235 8.56 10.75 13.28
CA GLN A 235 7.63 10.00 12.42
C GLN A 235 6.46 10.88 11.96
N ALA A 236 5.86 11.65 12.87
CA ALA A 236 4.75 12.56 12.58
C ALA A 236 5.17 13.68 11.61
N GLN A 237 6.36 14.25 11.79
CA GLN A 237 6.91 15.24 10.88
C GLN A 237 7.14 14.64 9.47
N TYR A 238 7.81 13.49 9.39
CA TYR A 238 8.12 12.85 8.11
C TYR A 238 6.87 12.39 7.36
N LEU A 239 5.82 11.96 8.09
CA LEU A 239 4.52 11.66 7.52
C LEU A 239 3.97 12.90 6.80
N THR A 240 3.91 14.04 7.47
CA THR A 240 3.40 15.29 6.89
C THR A 240 4.21 15.70 5.65
N GLU A 241 5.53 15.77 5.79
CA GLU A 241 6.44 16.15 4.69
C GLU A 241 6.29 15.22 3.47
N TYR A 242 6.16 13.91 3.71
CA TYR A 242 6.01 12.93 2.62
C TYR A 242 4.74 13.17 1.81
N PHE A 243 3.59 13.31 2.50
CA PHE A 243 2.31 13.52 1.84
C PHE A 243 2.28 14.87 1.09
N GLU A 244 2.84 15.92 1.67
CA GLU A 244 2.95 17.23 1.04
C GLU A 244 3.82 17.18 -0.22
N ILE A 245 5.02 16.60 -0.15
CA ILE A 245 5.90 16.45 -1.32
C ILE A 245 5.20 15.64 -2.42
N ALA A 246 4.62 14.50 -2.07
CA ALA A 246 3.96 13.65 -3.05
C ALA A 246 2.79 14.36 -3.73
N GLN A 247 1.96 15.10 -2.98
CA GLN A 247 0.84 15.87 -3.50
C GLN A 247 1.30 17.03 -4.39
N GLN A 248 2.33 17.75 -3.98
CA GLN A 248 2.88 18.89 -4.72
C GLN A 248 3.47 18.49 -6.08
N THR A 249 3.93 17.26 -6.25
CA THR A 249 4.38 16.80 -7.57
C THR A 249 3.27 16.80 -8.62
N GLY A 250 2.03 16.63 -8.22
CA GLY A 250 0.89 16.43 -9.12
C GLY A 250 0.94 15.15 -9.96
N LEU A 251 1.87 14.23 -9.66
CA LEU A 251 2.18 13.03 -10.45
C LEU A 251 1.71 11.73 -9.78
N VAL A 252 1.22 11.83 -8.55
CA VAL A 252 0.70 10.70 -7.76
C VAL A 252 -0.78 10.91 -7.54
N ASP A 253 -1.60 9.89 -7.78
CA ASP A 253 -3.05 9.99 -7.61
C ASP A 253 -3.47 9.75 -6.16
N ARG A 254 -2.74 8.90 -5.42
CA ARG A 254 -3.01 8.60 -4.02
C ARG A 254 -1.81 8.03 -3.29
N VAL A 255 -1.77 8.25 -1.97
CA VAL A 255 -0.76 7.71 -1.05
C VAL A 255 -1.45 7.05 0.13
N TYR A 256 -1.04 5.83 0.49
CA TYR A 256 -1.55 5.10 1.64
C TYR A 256 -0.48 4.98 2.72
N TRP A 257 -0.80 5.42 3.94
CA TRP A 257 -0.01 5.09 5.12
C TRP A 257 -0.29 3.67 5.58
N TRP A 258 0.72 2.89 5.81
CA TRP A 258 0.61 1.54 6.34
C TRP A 258 1.20 1.48 7.75
N GLN A 259 0.40 1.36 8.84
CA GLN A 259 -1.04 1.20 8.91
C GLN A 259 -1.63 1.98 10.10
N LEU A 260 -2.94 1.85 10.38
CA LEU A 260 -3.61 2.53 11.49
C LEU A 260 -3.07 2.06 12.84
N ILE A 261 -3.24 0.79 13.18
CA ILE A 261 -2.84 0.25 14.49
C ILE A 261 -1.60 -0.63 14.34
N ASN A 262 -0.49 -0.14 14.83
CA ASN A 262 0.75 -0.90 15.00
C ASN A 262 1.74 -0.09 15.84
N PRO A 263 2.26 -0.66 16.96
CA PRO A 263 3.22 0.05 17.82
C PRO A 263 4.55 0.38 17.13
N GLY A 264 4.89 -0.36 16.09
CA GLY A 264 6.19 -0.25 15.42
C GLY A 264 6.23 0.79 14.30
N TYR A 265 5.10 1.12 13.68
CA TYR A 265 5.06 2.03 12.54
C TYR A 265 3.67 2.59 12.21
N GLY A 266 2.67 2.32 13.05
CA GLY A 266 1.30 2.80 12.86
C GLY A 266 1.06 4.21 13.37
N LEU A 267 -0.22 4.56 13.43
CA LEU A 267 -0.72 5.80 14.01
C LEU A 267 -1.19 5.62 15.45
N VAL A 268 -1.50 4.38 15.83
CA VAL A 268 -2.04 4.01 17.14
C VAL A 268 -1.27 2.82 17.71
N ASP A 269 -0.94 2.92 18.98
CA ASP A 269 -0.27 1.89 19.78
C ASP A 269 -1.31 1.13 20.63
N HIS A 270 -1.30 -0.21 20.53
CA HIS A 270 -2.23 -1.10 21.24
C HIS A 270 -1.58 -1.91 22.36
N ARG A 271 -0.34 -1.59 22.76
CA ARG A 271 0.38 -2.35 23.79
C ARG A 271 -0.10 -2.11 25.22
N GLY A 272 -0.82 -1.01 25.48
CA GLY A 272 -1.40 -0.70 26.79
C GLY A 272 -2.82 -1.26 26.93
N ASP A 273 -3.43 -0.96 28.06
CA ASP A 273 -4.84 -1.33 28.35
C ASP A 273 -5.82 -0.60 27.43
N GLU A 274 -5.44 0.57 26.94
CA GLU A 274 -6.21 1.39 26.01
C GLU A 274 -5.39 1.69 24.73
N LEU A 275 -6.10 1.94 23.63
CA LEU A 275 -5.49 2.39 22.38
C LEU A 275 -4.92 3.80 22.53
N ARG A 276 -3.62 3.95 22.34
CA ARG A 276 -2.92 5.23 22.44
C ARG A 276 -2.69 5.83 21.05
N LYS A 277 -3.29 6.97 20.79
CA LYS A 277 -3.02 7.76 19.58
C LYS A 277 -1.64 8.38 19.66
N MET A 278 -0.78 8.09 18.69
CA MET A 278 0.58 8.63 18.60
C MET A 278 0.58 10.02 17.91
N PRO A 279 1.66 10.81 18.01
CA PRO A 279 1.76 12.10 17.30
C PRO A 279 1.44 12.02 15.81
N SER A 280 1.79 10.92 15.16
CA SER A 280 1.46 10.64 13.76
C SER A 280 -0.04 10.53 13.48
N PHE A 281 -0.87 10.09 14.44
CA PHE A 281 -2.33 10.10 14.31
C PHE A 281 -2.86 11.53 14.11
N TYR A 282 -2.42 12.44 14.93
CA TYR A 282 -2.83 13.85 14.87
C TYR A 282 -2.26 14.55 13.63
N ALA A 283 -1.04 14.21 13.23
CA ALA A 283 -0.45 14.70 11.99
C ALA A 283 -1.27 14.25 10.77
N PHE A 284 -1.65 12.97 10.72
CA PHE A 284 -2.48 12.42 9.66
C PHE A 284 -3.89 13.06 9.63
N LYS A 285 -4.50 13.28 10.79
CA LYS A 285 -5.78 13.96 10.92
C LYS A 285 -5.72 15.38 10.34
N ARG A 286 -4.68 16.16 10.71
CA ARG A 286 -4.49 17.52 10.18
C ARG A 286 -4.35 17.57 8.66
N LEU A 287 -3.75 16.57 8.02
CA LEU A 287 -3.70 16.51 6.55
C LEU A 287 -5.10 16.48 5.92
N LEU A 288 -6.08 15.90 6.61
CA LEU A 288 -7.44 15.72 6.10
C LEU A 288 -8.39 16.86 6.46
N GLU A 289 -7.98 17.73 7.38
CA GLU A 289 -8.75 18.92 7.74
C GLU A 289 -8.74 19.94 6.59
N PRO A 290 -9.86 20.66 6.35
CA PRO A 290 -9.87 21.71 5.35
C PRO A 290 -8.82 22.77 5.70
N SER A 291 -7.99 23.15 4.75
CA SER A 291 -7.13 24.31 4.92
C SER A 291 -8.01 25.52 5.21
N HIS A 292 -7.90 26.09 6.41
CA HIS A 292 -8.49 27.41 6.69
C HIS A 292 -7.72 28.41 5.83
N SER A 293 -8.24 28.66 4.62
CA SER A 293 -7.79 29.73 3.71
C SER A 293 -8.43 31.04 4.12
#